data_452b5e11d16a23647a8aeca821b4f067
#
_entry.id   452b5e11d16a23647a8aeca821b4f067
#
_cell.length_a   1.000
_cell.length_b   1.000
_cell.length_c   1.000
_cell.angle_alpha   90.00
_cell.angle_beta   90.00
_cell.angle_gamma   90.00
#
_symmetry.space_group_name_H-M   'P 1'
#
loop_
_entity.id
_entity.type
_entity.pdbx_description
1 polymer ?
#
loop_
_entity_poly.entity_id
_entity_poly.type
_entity_poly.pdbx_seq_one_letter_code
_entity_poly.pdbx_strand_id
1 'polypeptide(L)'
;MRPTLCYLVLAPVLGALAAPAMAVQVTDNLDLGGAIRARWDYDPDRDIQKFGLDTVFLSAKYNSDTWIGEAQYRFYGRSYPYQYTKNYGDIQFAKFAWVGYKFNPGQQVQVGLNTVPFGLQPYFGSTFYETLGNVIGLEDVQQVGAKYIQQSGDWNIQAGYYLRPAWQGKGTSKGVTYSSVVSGADSYVADGSDNQERNTVVLRVAKALDLGDWKSEVGLSGLTSTLENKDTDNDGRRNAVAIHYLGKNGPWGVQLQAARQQMSPRNPGSDEVVTLGGYDGTFNVASRGNLYVADLSYDVGGKYLWDQVSGVKLYANYSAFDKSADEFKTSQRVILGTSFSVSKLWVATEWLIGKNDPYIGGSSYAQSLAAGGSNQWENQLYMNIGYYF
;
A
#
# COMPACT_ATOMS: atom_id res chain seq x y z
N MET A 1 14.43 -35.76 -30.30
CA MET A 1 13.88 -34.39 -30.26
C MET A 1 13.34 -34.17 -28.88
N ARG A 2 14.01 -33.38 -28.06
CA ARG A 2 13.55 -33.00 -26.71
C ARG A 2 12.71 -31.75 -26.84
N PRO A 3 11.51 -31.65 -26.24
CA PRO A 3 10.77 -30.41 -26.25
C PRO A 3 11.47 -29.39 -25.34
N THR A 4 11.78 -28.23 -25.91
CA THR A 4 12.27 -27.07 -25.19
C THR A 4 11.12 -26.54 -24.37
N LEU A 5 11.15 -26.77 -23.05
CA LEU A 5 10.22 -26.13 -22.11
C LEU A 5 10.53 -24.63 -22.11
N CYS A 6 9.66 -23.84 -22.70
CA CYS A 6 9.59 -22.40 -22.46
C CYS A 6 9.18 -22.18 -20.99
N TYR A 7 10.13 -21.83 -20.14
CA TYR A 7 9.84 -21.32 -18.82
C TYR A 7 9.13 -19.98 -18.97
N LEU A 8 7.81 -19.98 -18.84
CA LEU A 8 7.05 -18.76 -18.56
C LEU A 8 7.47 -18.32 -17.15
N VAL A 9 8.39 -17.38 -17.08
CA VAL A 9 8.63 -16.60 -15.87
C VAL A 9 7.31 -15.89 -15.60
N LEU A 10 6.53 -16.38 -14.62
CA LEU A 10 5.52 -15.56 -13.98
C LEU A 10 6.30 -14.45 -13.25
N ALA A 11 6.65 -13.40 -14.00
CA ALA A 11 6.89 -12.11 -13.38
C ALA A 11 5.66 -11.86 -12.48
N PRO A 12 5.82 -11.35 -11.25
CA PRO A 12 4.69 -10.96 -10.45
C PRO A 12 3.81 -10.17 -11.40
N VAL A 13 2.56 -10.63 -11.57
CA VAL A 13 1.58 -9.88 -12.31
C VAL A 13 1.40 -8.63 -11.46
N LEU A 14 2.28 -7.68 -11.69
CA LEU A 14 2.02 -6.29 -11.44
C LEU A 14 0.67 -6.10 -12.11
N GLY A 15 -0.38 -6.17 -11.31
CA GLY A 15 -1.67 -5.64 -11.67
C GLY A 15 -1.36 -4.20 -12.02
N ALA A 16 -0.92 -4.04 -13.26
CA ALA A 16 -0.44 -2.79 -13.74
C ALA A 16 -1.62 -1.83 -13.68
N LEU A 17 -1.55 -0.93 -12.72
CA LEU A 17 -1.94 0.44 -12.94
C LEU A 17 -0.98 0.99 -14.02
N ALA A 18 -0.91 0.31 -15.16
CA ALA A 18 -0.03 0.65 -16.27
C ALA A 18 -0.81 1.50 -17.25
N ALA A 19 -0.88 2.77 -16.95
CA ALA A 19 -0.71 3.71 -18.06
C ALA A 19 0.67 3.40 -18.69
N PRO A 20 0.82 3.44 -20.03
CA PRO A 20 2.13 3.31 -20.63
C PRO A 20 3.01 4.44 -20.09
N ALA A 21 3.81 4.14 -19.09
CA ALA A 21 4.82 5.04 -18.58
C ALA A 21 5.80 5.26 -19.72
N MET A 22 5.83 6.47 -20.26
CA MET A 22 6.85 6.84 -21.25
C MET A 22 8.08 7.36 -20.49
N ALA A 23 8.69 6.47 -19.69
CA ALA A 23 9.98 6.76 -19.07
C ALA A 23 11.00 7.12 -20.14
N VAL A 24 11.81 8.12 -19.89
CA VAL A 24 12.91 8.50 -20.78
C VAL A 24 14.06 7.53 -20.51
N GLN A 25 14.36 6.68 -21.47
CA GLN A 25 15.55 5.85 -21.44
C GLN A 25 16.79 6.74 -21.60
N VAL A 26 17.58 6.82 -20.53
CA VAL A 26 18.82 7.63 -20.49
C VAL A 26 20.02 6.81 -20.97
N THR A 27 20.04 5.55 -20.60
CA THR A 27 21.00 4.55 -21.08
C THR A 27 20.28 3.22 -21.27
N ASP A 28 20.94 2.20 -21.81
CA ASP A 28 20.36 0.86 -21.99
C ASP A 28 19.83 0.25 -20.68
N ASN A 29 20.28 0.73 -19.54
CA ASN A 29 19.96 0.18 -18.23
C ASN A 29 19.27 1.19 -17.30
N LEU A 30 19.11 2.46 -17.69
CA LEU A 30 18.57 3.51 -16.82
C LEU A 30 17.37 4.21 -17.46
N ASP A 31 16.22 4.08 -16.81
CA ASP A 31 14.99 4.78 -17.13
C ASP A 31 14.72 5.86 -16.09
N LEU A 32 14.41 7.07 -16.52
CA LEU A 32 13.89 8.15 -15.68
C LEU A 32 12.43 8.40 -16.05
N GLY A 33 11.60 8.55 -15.05
CA GLY A 33 10.18 8.76 -15.23
C GLY A 33 9.57 9.55 -14.09
N GLY A 34 8.27 9.68 -14.13
CA GLY A 34 7.52 10.38 -13.10
C GLY A 34 6.03 10.41 -13.39
N ALA A 35 5.29 11.16 -12.58
CA ALA A 35 3.92 11.47 -12.87
C ALA A 35 3.49 12.80 -12.29
N ILE A 36 2.50 13.39 -12.93
CA ILE A 36 1.70 14.50 -12.41
C ILE A 36 0.27 13.99 -12.31
N ARG A 37 -0.31 14.04 -11.10
CA ARG A 37 -1.65 13.53 -10.84
C ARG A 37 -2.54 14.62 -10.27
N ALA A 38 -3.76 14.68 -10.78
CA ALA A 38 -4.86 15.46 -10.21
C ALA A 38 -5.86 14.53 -9.55
N ARG A 39 -6.55 15.04 -8.54
CA ARG A 39 -7.64 14.32 -7.86
C ARG A 39 -8.91 15.16 -7.81
N TRP A 40 -10.03 14.48 -7.77
CA TRP A 40 -11.32 15.05 -7.50
C TRP A 40 -12.01 14.24 -6.42
N ASP A 41 -12.48 14.95 -5.39
CA ASP A 41 -13.24 14.40 -4.27
C ASP A 41 -14.61 15.06 -4.26
N TYR A 42 -15.64 14.22 -4.17
CA TYR A 42 -17.02 14.67 -4.10
C TYR A 42 -17.78 13.93 -2.99
N ASP A 43 -18.23 14.68 -2.00
CA ASP A 43 -19.04 14.19 -0.90
C ASP A 43 -20.07 15.29 -0.56
N PRO A 44 -21.33 15.11 -1.00
CA PRO A 44 -22.36 16.11 -0.80
C PRO A 44 -22.82 16.23 0.67
N ASP A 45 -22.71 15.18 1.46
CA ASP A 45 -23.12 15.16 2.86
C ASP A 45 -22.19 16.02 3.73
N ARG A 46 -20.95 16.19 3.31
CA ARG A 46 -19.92 17.03 3.97
C ARG A 46 -19.60 18.32 3.21
N ASP A 47 -20.35 18.66 2.18
CA ASP A 47 -20.09 19.81 1.29
C ASP A 47 -18.67 19.81 0.70
N ILE A 48 -18.18 18.64 0.32
CA ILE A 48 -16.88 18.47 -0.30
C ILE A 48 -17.05 18.35 -1.81
N GLN A 49 -16.53 19.34 -2.53
CA GLN A 49 -16.34 19.31 -3.98
C GLN A 49 -14.96 19.91 -4.28
N LYS A 50 -13.93 19.09 -4.26
CA LYS A 50 -12.54 19.55 -4.38
C LYS A 50 -11.87 18.92 -5.59
N PHE A 51 -11.30 19.75 -6.44
CA PHE A 51 -10.44 19.35 -7.54
C PHE A 51 -9.09 20.04 -7.38
N GLY A 52 -8.01 19.29 -7.52
CA GLY A 52 -6.66 19.85 -7.37
C GLY A 52 -5.55 18.91 -7.77
N LEU A 53 -4.33 19.43 -7.72
CA LEU A 53 -3.13 18.64 -7.90
C LEU A 53 -2.96 17.69 -6.70
N ASP A 54 -2.87 16.39 -6.98
CA ASP A 54 -2.71 15.34 -5.96
C ASP A 54 -1.24 15.10 -5.66
N THR A 55 -0.51 14.61 -6.66
CA THR A 55 0.86 14.16 -6.49
C THR A 55 1.71 14.55 -7.68
N VAL A 56 2.94 14.97 -7.43
CA VAL A 56 4.02 14.90 -8.41
C VAL A 56 5.07 13.96 -7.88
N PHE A 57 5.60 13.07 -8.71
CA PHE A 57 6.76 12.28 -8.33
C PHE A 57 7.75 12.14 -9.48
N LEU A 58 8.99 11.91 -9.09
CA LEU A 58 10.07 11.53 -9.98
C LEU A 58 10.56 10.14 -9.61
N SER A 59 10.92 9.35 -10.61
CA SER A 59 11.42 7.99 -10.42
C SER A 59 12.63 7.72 -11.31
N ALA A 60 13.51 6.85 -10.80
CA ALA A 60 14.63 6.29 -11.53
C ALA A 60 14.58 4.78 -11.39
N LYS A 61 14.77 4.06 -12.49
CA LYS A 61 14.84 2.60 -12.50
C LYS A 61 16.08 2.16 -13.24
N TYR A 62 16.92 1.39 -12.57
CA TYR A 62 18.12 0.80 -13.14
C TYR A 62 17.96 -0.71 -13.23
N ASN A 63 18.31 -1.31 -14.37
CA ASN A 63 18.20 -2.74 -14.57
C ASN A 63 19.25 -3.23 -15.57
N SER A 64 20.33 -3.87 -15.09
CA SER A 64 21.32 -4.55 -15.89
C SER A 64 21.27 -6.07 -15.64
N ASP A 65 22.14 -6.84 -16.23
CA ASP A 65 22.24 -8.29 -16.00
C ASP A 65 22.51 -8.63 -14.53
N THR A 66 23.29 -7.80 -13.85
CA THR A 66 23.79 -8.06 -12.49
C THR A 66 23.16 -7.14 -11.44
N TRP A 67 22.96 -5.87 -11.77
CA TRP A 67 22.48 -4.85 -10.84
C TRP A 67 21.08 -4.40 -11.18
N ILE A 68 20.30 -4.13 -10.14
CA ILE A 68 18.95 -3.57 -10.23
C ILE A 68 18.79 -2.50 -9.17
N GLY A 69 17.97 -1.49 -9.42
CA GLY A 69 17.68 -0.47 -8.43
C GLY A 69 16.49 0.36 -8.80
N GLU A 70 15.86 0.94 -7.80
CA GLU A 70 14.70 1.80 -8.00
C GLU A 70 14.67 2.89 -6.94
N ALA A 71 14.34 4.10 -7.37
CA ALA A 71 14.11 5.24 -6.49
C ALA A 71 12.89 6.02 -6.94
N GLN A 72 12.08 6.48 -5.97
CA GLN A 72 10.97 7.37 -6.24
C GLN A 72 10.84 8.39 -5.13
N TYR A 73 10.74 9.68 -5.50
CA TYR A 73 10.51 10.79 -4.58
C TYR A 73 9.22 11.49 -4.92
N ARG A 74 8.38 11.76 -3.91
CA ARG A 74 7.01 12.26 -4.08
C ARG A 74 6.80 13.59 -3.37
N PHE A 75 5.92 14.41 -3.95
CA PHE A 75 5.52 15.72 -3.46
C PHE A 75 4.00 15.78 -3.35
N TYR A 76 3.50 16.32 -2.24
CA TYR A 76 2.09 16.49 -1.91
C TYR A 76 1.86 17.82 -1.16
N GLY A 77 0.62 18.12 -0.81
CA GLY A 77 0.25 19.23 0.04
C GLY A 77 -0.60 20.29 -0.65
N ARG A 78 -1.13 21.23 0.14
CA ARG A 78 -2.04 22.34 -0.18
C ARG A 78 -3.46 21.94 -0.59
N SER A 79 -3.68 20.80 -1.18
CA SER A 79 -5.02 20.37 -1.57
C SER A 79 -5.62 19.44 -0.51
N TYR A 80 -6.97 19.39 -0.48
CA TYR A 80 -7.67 18.34 0.25
C TYR A 80 -7.04 16.96 -0.04
N PRO A 81 -6.84 16.07 0.93
CA PRO A 81 -7.33 16.14 2.31
C PRO A 81 -6.36 16.77 3.34
N TYR A 82 -5.22 17.30 2.94
CA TYR A 82 -4.17 17.76 3.84
C TYR A 82 -4.56 19.08 4.53
N GLN A 83 -4.69 19.06 5.86
CA GLN A 83 -5.20 20.21 6.60
C GLN A 83 -4.11 21.17 7.09
N TYR A 84 -2.90 20.66 7.35
CA TYR A 84 -1.83 21.45 7.99
C TYR A 84 -0.82 22.03 6.98
N THR A 85 -1.01 21.80 5.70
CA THR A 85 -0.10 22.29 4.65
C THR A 85 -0.63 23.57 4.00
N LYS A 86 0.28 24.49 3.67
CA LYS A 86 -0.05 25.77 3.02
C LYS A 86 0.29 25.76 1.54
N ASN A 87 1.35 25.04 1.15
CA ASN A 87 1.85 25.02 -0.21
C ASN A 87 1.96 23.59 -0.73
N TYR A 88 1.90 23.46 -2.06
CA TYR A 88 2.25 22.22 -2.71
C TYR A 88 3.74 21.92 -2.51
N GLY A 89 4.09 20.66 -2.16
CA GLY A 89 5.45 20.28 -1.79
C GLY A 89 5.79 20.48 -0.31
N ASP A 90 4.85 20.94 0.53
CA ASP A 90 5.06 20.99 1.97
C ASP A 90 5.17 19.57 2.57
N ILE A 91 4.56 18.57 1.92
CA ILE A 91 4.73 17.15 2.23
C ILE A 91 5.57 16.54 1.14
N GLN A 92 6.70 15.95 1.50
CA GLN A 92 7.57 15.27 0.54
C GLN A 92 8.42 14.20 1.21
N PHE A 93 8.61 13.07 0.51
CA PHE A 93 9.37 11.91 1.00
C PHE A 93 9.82 10.99 -0.14
N ALA A 94 10.79 10.14 0.15
CA ALA A 94 11.07 8.99 -0.70
C ALA A 94 10.01 7.90 -0.46
N LYS A 95 9.37 7.40 -1.54
CA LYS A 95 8.56 6.19 -1.44
C LYS A 95 9.47 4.97 -1.30
N PHE A 96 10.44 4.84 -2.18
CA PHE A 96 11.49 3.83 -2.10
C PHE A 96 12.81 4.38 -2.66
N ALA A 97 13.92 3.79 -2.22
CA ALA A 97 15.26 4.05 -2.73
C ALA A 97 16.16 2.88 -2.34
N TRP A 98 16.39 1.96 -3.27
CA TRP A 98 17.15 0.75 -3.03
C TRP A 98 18.00 0.34 -4.24
N VAL A 99 19.05 -0.41 -3.97
CA VAL A 99 19.88 -1.10 -4.95
C VAL A 99 19.86 -2.59 -4.67
N GLY A 100 19.92 -3.41 -5.71
CA GLY A 100 19.93 -4.86 -5.59
C GLY A 100 20.96 -5.51 -6.50
N TYR A 101 21.36 -6.71 -6.11
CA TYR A 101 22.25 -7.58 -6.84
C TYR A 101 21.53 -8.87 -7.24
N LYS A 102 21.60 -9.24 -8.51
CA LYS A 102 21.06 -10.48 -9.05
C LYS A 102 22.15 -11.55 -9.06
N PHE A 103 21.99 -12.58 -8.26
CA PHE A 103 22.89 -13.74 -8.27
C PHE A 103 22.67 -14.61 -9.52
N ASN A 104 21.40 -14.71 -9.93
CA ASN A 104 20.91 -15.37 -11.13
C ASN A 104 19.47 -14.88 -11.41
N PRO A 105 18.80 -15.30 -12.50
CA PRO A 105 17.45 -14.84 -12.85
C PRO A 105 16.38 -15.09 -11.77
N GLY A 106 16.60 -16.07 -10.89
CA GLY A 106 15.65 -16.40 -9.80
C GLY A 106 16.05 -15.91 -8.42
N GLN A 107 17.21 -15.26 -8.25
CA GLN A 107 17.74 -14.91 -6.95
C GLN A 107 18.32 -13.50 -6.93
N GLN A 108 17.85 -12.70 -5.98
CA GLN A 108 18.37 -11.34 -5.80
C GLN A 108 18.33 -10.89 -4.33
N VAL A 109 19.18 -9.95 -3.99
CA VAL A 109 19.12 -9.17 -2.75
C VAL A 109 18.87 -7.71 -3.07
N GLN A 110 18.07 -7.05 -2.26
CA GLN A 110 17.79 -5.60 -2.34
C GLN A 110 18.17 -4.96 -1.02
N VAL A 111 18.85 -3.81 -1.03
CA VAL A 111 19.27 -3.07 0.15
C VAL A 111 18.89 -1.61 0.01
N GLY A 112 18.31 -1.03 1.06
CA GLY A 112 17.86 0.34 1.12
C GLY A 112 16.41 0.45 1.60
N LEU A 113 15.73 1.52 1.21
CA LEU A 113 14.31 1.72 1.46
C LEU A 113 13.51 0.93 0.42
N ASN A 114 12.98 -0.21 0.80
CA ASN A 114 12.25 -1.10 -0.11
C ASN A 114 10.99 -1.69 0.55
N THR A 115 10.12 -2.27 -0.27
CA THR A 115 8.82 -2.81 0.17
C THR A 115 9.01 -4.04 1.06
N VAL A 116 8.36 -4.03 2.21
CA VAL A 116 8.25 -5.16 3.14
C VAL A 116 7.38 -6.25 2.50
N PRO A 117 7.89 -7.49 2.33
CA PRO A 117 7.15 -8.55 1.65
C PRO A 117 6.14 -9.22 2.59
N PHE A 118 4.92 -8.70 2.64
CA PHE A 118 3.85 -9.24 3.48
C PHE A 118 2.54 -9.37 2.70
N GLY A 119 1.89 -10.52 2.76
CA GLY A 119 0.60 -10.79 2.14
C GLY A 119 0.62 -10.75 0.61
N LEU A 120 -0.47 -10.26 0.04
CA LEU A 120 -0.60 -9.95 -1.39
C LEU A 120 0.43 -8.88 -1.80
N GLN A 121 0.89 -8.95 -3.04
CA GLN A 121 1.92 -8.05 -3.56
C GLN A 121 1.53 -7.53 -4.94
N PRO A 122 1.80 -6.26 -5.25
CA PRO A 122 2.32 -5.20 -4.38
C PRO A 122 1.25 -4.57 -3.50
N TYR A 123 -0.04 -4.76 -3.83
CA TYR A 123 -1.21 -4.21 -3.16
C TYR A 123 -2.20 -5.32 -2.81
N PHE A 124 -3.11 -5.04 -1.87
CA PHE A 124 -4.10 -6.01 -1.42
C PHE A 124 -5.39 -6.02 -2.25
N GLY A 125 -5.43 -5.27 -3.33
CA GLY A 125 -6.56 -5.21 -4.25
C GLY A 125 -6.24 -4.50 -5.55
N SER A 126 -7.24 -4.41 -6.42
CA SER A 126 -7.18 -3.73 -7.71
C SER A 126 -7.47 -2.22 -7.60
N THR A 127 -7.70 -1.72 -6.40
CA THR A 127 -8.12 -0.35 -6.11
C THR A 127 -6.96 0.63 -6.11
N PHE A 128 -7.21 1.85 -6.55
CA PHE A 128 -6.23 2.94 -6.47
C PHE A 128 -6.14 3.54 -5.07
N TYR A 129 -7.27 3.59 -4.35
CA TYR A 129 -7.38 4.16 -3.00
C TYR A 129 -6.80 3.24 -1.91
N GLU A 130 -6.48 2.00 -2.26
CA GLU A 130 -5.96 0.95 -1.38
C GLU A 130 -6.97 0.50 -0.30
N THR A 131 -6.63 -0.58 0.41
CA THR A 131 -7.51 -1.19 1.41
C THR A 131 -7.25 -0.64 2.81
N LEU A 132 -8.00 -1.12 3.82
CA LEU A 132 -7.69 -0.84 5.22
C LEU A 132 -6.32 -1.40 5.64
N GLY A 133 -5.76 -2.35 4.89
CA GLY A 133 -4.41 -2.86 5.09
C GLY A 133 -3.34 -1.77 5.05
N ASN A 134 -3.51 -0.77 4.19
CA ASN A 134 -2.61 0.38 4.08
C ASN A 134 -2.59 1.21 5.36
N VAL A 135 -3.75 1.57 5.88
CA VAL A 135 -3.85 2.46 7.06
C VAL A 135 -3.49 1.77 8.38
N ILE A 136 -3.53 0.43 8.44
CA ILE A 136 -3.04 -0.30 9.61
C ILE A 136 -1.57 -0.76 9.48
N GLY A 137 -0.88 -0.30 8.43
CA GLY A 137 0.55 -0.53 8.22
C GLY A 137 0.93 -1.95 7.81
N LEU A 138 0.09 -2.63 6.99
CA LEU A 138 0.37 -3.96 6.45
C LEU A 138 0.48 -3.98 4.91
N GLU A 139 -0.16 -3.04 4.21
CA GLU A 139 -0.15 -2.92 2.75
C GLU A 139 0.75 -1.77 2.31
N ASP A 140 1.53 -1.97 1.25
CA ASP A 140 2.45 -1.00 0.62
C ASP A 140 3.41 -0.32 1.62
N VAL A 141 3.91 -1.10 2.58
CA VAL A 141 4.83 -0.62 3.62
C VAL A 141 6.26 -0.62 3.11
N GLN A 142 6.95 0.49 3.31
CA GLN A 142 8.35 0.68 2.95
C GLN A 142 9.20 0.83 4.21
N GLN A 143 10.28 0.05 4.32
CA GLN A 143 11.22 0.13 5.44
C GLN A 143 12.67 0.07 4.95
N VAL A 144 13.60 0.57 5.79
CA VAL A 144 15.05 0.59 5.50
C VAL A 144 15.69 -0.70 5.98
N GLY A 145 16.19 -1.49 5.04
CA GLY A 145 16.81 -2.77 5.36
C GLY A 145 17.27 -3.55 4.14
N ALA A 146 17.30 -4.86 4.29
CA ALA A 146 17.67 -5.79 3.23
C ALA A 146 16.58 -6.83 3.02
N LYS A 147 16.32 -7.17 1.76
CA LYS A 147 15.37 -8.20 1.34
C LYS A 147 16.04 -9.16 0.36
N TYR A 148 15.93 -10.44 0.64
CA TYR A 148 16.29 -11.52 -0.28
C TYR A 148 15.04 -12.06 -0.96
N ILE A 149 15.11 -12.30 -2.26
CA ILE A 149 14.02 -12.83 -3.07
C ILE A 149 14.55 -14.05 -3.82
N GLN A 150 13.82 -15.16 -3.73
CA GLN A 150 14.10 -16.39 -4.47
C GLN A 150 12.83 -16.86 -5.19
N GLN A 151 12.96 -17.03 -6.50
CA GLN A 151 12.02 -17.76 -7.34
C GLN A 151 12.63 -19.12 -7.70
N SER A 152 11.98 -20.22 -7.32
CA SER A 152 12.43 -21.58 -7.59
C SER A 152 11.24 -22.43 -8.03
N GLY A 153 11.15 -22.68 -9.35
CA GLY A 153 9.95 -23.28 -9.94
C GLY A 153 8.70 -22.47 -9.58
N ASP A 154 7.72 -23.12 -8.99
CA ASP A 154 6.45 -22.50 -8.59
C ASP A 154 6.53 -21.73 -7.26
N TRP A 155 7.65 -21.76 -6.57
CA TRP A 155 7.82 -21.14 -5.26
C TRP A 155 8.44 -19.75 -5.36
N ASN A 156 7.83 -18.78 -4.71
CA ASN A 156 8.36 -17.44 -4.44
C ASN A 156 8.60 -17.29 -2.94
N ILE A 157 9.86 -17.12 -2.56
CA ILE A 157 10.25 -16.95 -1.16
C ILE A 157 10.92 -15.59 -1.01
N GLN A 158 10.45 -14.79 -0.07
CA GLN A 158 11.02 -13.49 0.24
C GLN A 158 11.27 -13.38 1.74
N ALA A 159 12.50 -13.07 2.11
CA ALA A 159 12.90 -12.83 3.49
C ALA A 159 13.48 -11.43 3.64
N GLY A 160 13.04 -10.69 4.63
CA GLY A 160 13.51 -9.33 4.87
C GLY A 160 13.92 -9.09 6.33
N TYR A 161 14.96 -8.27 6.49
CA TYR A 161 15.35 -7.68 7.77
C TYR A 161 15.47 -6.18 7.60
N TYR A 162 14.71 -5.45 8.40
CA TYR A 162 14.62 -3.99 8.32
C TYR A 162 14.96 -3.37 9.66
N LEU A 163 15.88 -2.42 9.64
CA LEU A 163 16.38 -1.76 10.84
C LEU A 163 15.35 -0.80 11.45
N ARG A 164 14.57 -0.13 10.58
CA ARG A 164 13.62 0.92 10.97
C ARG A 164 12.65 1.23 9.83
N PRO A 165 11.54 1.94 10.11
CA PRO A 165 10.68 2.54 9.09
C PRO A 165 11.45 3.44 8.12
N ALA A 166 10.79 3.88 7.06
CA ALA A 166 11.32 4.88 6.15
C ALA A 166 11.82 6.11 6.92
N TRP A 167 12.81 6.78 6.37
CA TRP A 167 13.20 8.06 6.94
C TRP A 167 12.05 9.07 6.88
N GLN A 168 11.95 9.86 7.91
CA GLN A 168 10.99 10.94 7.95
C GLN A 168 11.26 11.89 6.78
N GLY A 169 10.21 12.23 6.05
CA GLY A 169 10.24 13.24 5.01
C GLY A 169 10.10 14.66 5.58
N LYS A 170 9.80 15.61 4.72
CA LYS A 170 9.34 16.94 5.10
C LYS A 170 7.81 16.95 5.19
N GLY A 171 7.24 17.52 6.24
CA GLY A 171 5.81 17.65 6.47
C GLY A 171 5.53 18.22 7.83
N THR A 172 4.28 18.18 8.25
CA THR A 172 3.81 18.80 9.50
C THR A 172 3.74 17.84 10.68
N SER A 173 3.86 16.54 10.44
CA SER A 173 3.80 15.49 11.46
C SER A 173 5.14 14.78 11.62
N LYS A 174 5.43 14.26 12.83
CA LYS A 174 6.62 13.45 13.09
C LYS A 174 6.62 12.12 12.32
N GLY A 175 5.45 11.59 11.99
CA GLY A 175 5.31 10.33 11.25
C GLY A 175 5.35 10.48 9.73
N VAL A 176 5.79 11.61 9.18
CA VAL A 176 5.75 11.86 7.74
C VAL A 176 6.65 10.90 6.98
N THR A 177 6.03 9.87 6.42
CA THR A 177 6.60 8.94 5.45
C THR A 177 5.52 8.61 4.43
N TYR A 178 5.86 7.83 3.42
CA TYR A 178 4.87 7.33 2.47
C TYR A 178 3.90 6.32 3.13
N SER A 179 4.44 5.36 3.88
CA SER A 179 3.66 4.28 4.49
C SER A 179 3.10 4.70 5.85
N SER A 180 1.96 4.13 6.21
CA SER A 180 1.48 4.18 7.59
C SER A 180 2.39 3.31 8.47
N VAL A 181 3.09 3.95 9.39
CA VAL A 181 4.07 3.31 10.29
C VAL A 181 3.82 3.70 11.73
N VAL A 182 4.27 2.86 12.66
CA VAL A 182 4.24 3.18 14.10
C VAL A 182 5.06 4.44 14.35
N SER A 183 4.46 5.42 15.01
CA SER A 183 5.04 6.74 15.25
C SER A 183 4.64 7.32 16.60
N GLY A 184 5.26 8.43 17.00
CA GLY A 184 4.86 9.20 18.17
C GLY A 184 3.61 10.04 17.94
N ALA A 185 3.00 10.46 19.04
CA ALA A 185 1.90 11.41 19.06
C ALA A 185 2.27 12.74 18.39
N ASP A 186 1.42 13.23 17.50
CA ASP A 186 1.58 14.51 16.81
C ASP A 186 0.26 14.94 16.12
N SER A 187 0.23 16.14 15.54
CA SER A 187 -0.82 16.74 14.69
C SER A 187 -2.26 16.42 15.11
N TYR A 188 -2.83 15.31 14.60
CA TYR A 188 -4.22 14.92 14.86
C TYR A 188 -4.41 14.14 16.16
N VAL A 189 -3.33 13.60 16.74
CA VAL A 189 -3.35 12.81 17.98
C VAL A 189 -2.24 13.32 18.90
N ALA A 190 -2.56 14.37 19.68
CA ALA A 190 -1.58 15.00 20.56
C ALA A 190 -1.26 14.17 21.81
N ASP A 191 -2.18 13.31 22.22
CA ASP A 191 -2.12 12.44 23.40
C ASP A 191 -1.98 10.95 23.05
N GLY A 192 -1.48 10.66 21.85
CA GLY A 192 -1.20 9.28 21.42
C GLY A 192 0.04 8.69 22.07
N SER A 193 0.25 7.40 21.84
CA SER A 193 1.47 6.72 22.31
C SER A 193 2.70 7.14 21.50
N ASP A 194 3.88 7.14 22.16
CA ASP A 194 5.16 7.42 21.47
C ASP A 194 5.98 6.14 21.31
N ASN A 195 5.76 5.45 20.19
CA ASN A 195 6.44 4.21 19.85
C ASN A 195 7.24 4.36 18.55
N GLN A 196 8.31 3.59 18.45
CA GLN A 196 9.12 3.47 17.23
C GLN A 196 9.33 2.00 16.87
N GLU A 197 9.00 1.61 15.65
CA GLU A 197 9.25 0.25 15.17
C GLU A 197 10.71 0.06 14.75
N ARG A 198 11.31 -1.07 15.15
CA ARG A 198 12.69 -1.44 14.83
C ARG A 198 12.83 -2.94 14.62
N ASN A 199 13.90 -3.32 13.92
CA ASN A 199 14.32 -4.72 13.76
C ASN A 199 13.18 -5.62 13.25
N THR A 200 12.52 -5.19 12.18
CA THR A 200 11.46 -5.98 11.53
C THR A 200 12.07 -7.16 10.78
N VAL A 201 11.64 -8.36 11.13
CA VAL A 201 11.91 -9.59 10.39
C VAL A 201 10.63 -10.01 9.70
N VAL A 202 10.70 -10.34 8.43
CA VAL A 202 9.56 -10.79 7.65
C VAL A 202 9.93 -11.96 6.76
N LEU A 203 9.00 -12.90 6.63
CA LEU A 203 9.07 -14.02 5.69
C LEU A 203 7.75 -14.12 4.94
N ARG A 204 7.82 -14.19 3.62
CA ARG A 204 6.72 -14.51 2.73
C ARG A 204 7.08 -15.73 1.90
N VAL A 205 6.18 -16.71 1.87
CA VAL A 205 6.30 -17.91 1.04
C VAL A 205 5.02 -18.03 0.25
N ALA A 206 5.12 -18.07 -1.07
CA ALA A 206 4.00 -18.23 -1.96
C ALA A 206 4.27 -19.33 -2.98
N LYS A 207 3.22 -20.00 -3.41
CA LYS A 207 3.28 -21.06 -4.40
C LYS A 207 2.30 -20.79 -5.52
N ALA A 208 2.79 -20.79 -6.76
CA ALA A 208 1.95 -20.77 -7.95
C ALA A 208 1.29 -22.13 -8.14
N LEU A 209 0.01 -22.13 -8.54
CA LEU A 209 -0.82 -23.32 -8.73
C LEU A 209 -1.71 -23.11 -9.95
N ASP A 210 -1.95 -24.17 -10.70
CA ASP A 210 -2.99 -24.20 -11.72
C ASP A 210 -4.22 -24.93 -11.13
N LEU A 211 -5.30 -24.19 -10.89
CA LEU A 211 -6.57 -24.70 -10.38
C LEU A 211 -7.61 -24.71 -11.51
N GLY A 212 -7.57 -25.73 -12.36
CA GLY A 212 -8.30 -25.74 -13.61
C GLY A 212 -7.82 -24.63 -14.53
N ASP A 213 -8.75 -23.76 -14.96
CA ASP A 213 -8.41 -22.60 -15.82
C ASP A 213 -7.87 -21.38 -15.03
N TRP A 214 -7.80 -21.47 -13.70
CA TRP A 214 -7.28 -20.41 -12.85
C TRP A 214 -5.77 -20.52 -12.66
N LYS A 215 -5.04 -19.51 -13.10
CA LYS A 215 -3.64 -19.28 -12.72
C LYS A 215 -3.65 -18.66 -11.34
N SER A 216 -3.16 -19.38 -10.35
CA SER A 216 -3.35 -19.04 -8.94
C SER A 216 -2.01 -18.92 -8.20
N GLU A 217 -2.02 -18.15 -7.12
CA GLU A 217 -0.97 -18.13 -6.09
C GLU A 217 -1.66 -18.27 -4.73
N VAL A 218 -1.11 -19.12 -3.87
CA VAL A 218 -1.43 -19.16 -2.45
C VAL A 218 -0.17 -18.87 -1.65
N GLY A 219 -0.30 -18.14 -0.54
CA GLY A 219 0.87 -17.83 0.25
C GLY A 219 0.59 -17.54 1.71
N LEU A 220 1.68 -17.63 2.47
CA LEU A 220 1.74 -17.33 3.90
C LEU A 220 2.80 -16.28 4.16
N SER A 221 2.53 -15.39 5.10
CA SER A 221 3.48 -14.38 5.54
C SER A 221 3.51 -14.27 7.06
N GLY A 222 4.67 -14.01 7.61
CA GLY A 222 4.87 -13.70 9.02
C GLY A 222 5.80 -12.52 9.19
N LEU A 223 5.47 -11.64 10.14
CA LEU A 223 6.24 -10.45 10.48
C LEU A 223 6.37 -10.36 11.99
N THR A 224 7.55 -9.99 12.47
CA THR A 224 7.79 -9.60 13.86
C THR A 224 8.72 -8.41 13.91
N SER A 225 8.48 -7.48 14.86
CA SER A 225 9.33 -6.32 15.09
C SER A 225 9.34 -5.91 16.56
N THR A 226 10.34 -5.12 16.96
CA THR A 226 10.41 -4.45 18.25
C THR A 226 9.69 -3.12 18.17
N LEU A 227 8.89 -2.81 19.19
CA LEU A 227 8.28 -1.50 19.43
C LEU A 227 9.01 -0.85 20.62
N GLU A 228 9.92 0.07 20.33
CA GLU A 228 10.58 0.87 21.36
C GLU A 228 9.63 1.97 21.83
N ASN A 229 9.15 1.89 23.07
CA ASN A 229 8.30 2.91 23.67
C ASN A 229 9.15 4.01 24.29
N LYS A 230 8.96 5.25 23.86
CA LYS A 230 9.74 6.41 24.31
C LYS A 230 9.24 7.01 25.62
N ASP A 231 8.01 6.70 26.03
CA ASP A 231 7.43 7.21 27.27
C ASP A 231 7.83 6.34 28.48
N THR A 232 8.06 5.05 28.26
CA THR A 232 8.34 4.08 29.32
C THR A 232 9.75 3.50 29.30
N ASP A 233 10.54 3.79 28.25
CA ASP A 233 11.84 3.19 27.97
C ASP A 233 11.81 1.64 27.93
N ASN A 234 10.65 1.06 27.59
CA ASN A 234 10.47 -0.38 27.48
C ASN A 234 10.26 -0.82 26.02
N ASP A 235 10.79 -1.98 25.71
CA ASP A 235 10.58 -2.62 24.43
C ASP A 235 9.30 -3.45 24.41
N GLY A 236 8.42 -3.11 23.50
CA GLY A 236 7.25 -3.90 23.11
C GLY A 236 7.51 -4.73 21.85
N ARG A 237 6.44 -5.29 21.28
CA ARG A 237 6.54 -6.13 20.09
C ARG A 237 5.32 -5.96 19.20
N ARG A 238 5.55 -6.03 17.88
CA ARG A 238 4.55 -6.21 16.86
C ARG A 238 4.73 -7.56 16.19
N ASN A 239 3.63 -8.30 16.01
CA ASN A 239 3.58 -9.53 15.24
C ASN A 239 2.42 -9.45 14.25
N ALA A 240 2.61 -9.98 13.05
CA ALA A 240 1.54 -10.15 12.10
C ALA A 240 1.73 -11.45 11.31
N VAL A 241 0.62 -12.10 10.95
CA VAL A 241 0.59 -13.26 10.08
C VAL A 241 -0.51 -13.07 9.04
N ALA A 242 -0.31 -13.60 7.84
CA ALA A 242 -1.31 -13.54 6.78
C ALA A 242 -1.31 -14.81 5.95
N ILE A 243 -2.50 -15.17 5.46
CA ILE A 243 -2.72 -16.10 4.36
C ILE A 243 -3.35 -15.33 3.21
N HIS A 244 -2.96 -15.62 1.98
CA HIS A 244 -3.52 -14.98 0.81
C HIS A 244 -3.74 -15.94 -0.36
N TYR A 245 -4.66 -15.55 -1.23
CA TYR A 245 -4.93 -16.16 -2.53
C TYR A 245 -4.98 -15.07 -3.58
N LEU A 246 -4.31 -15.30 -4.70
CA LEU A 246 -4.40 -14.52 -5.93
C LEU A 246 -4.77 -15.47 -7.06
N GLY A 247 -5.80 -15.16 -7.84
CA GLY A 247 -6.25 -15.98 -8.97
C GLY A 247 -6.57 -15.13 -10.19
N LYS A 248 -6.27 -15.67 -11.38
CA LYS A 248 -6.64 -15.08 -12.66
C LYS A 248 -7.18 -16.16 -13.61
N ASN A 249 -8.35 -15.88 -14.23
CA ASN A 249 -8.94 -16.70 -15.27
C ASN A 249 -9.50 -15.81 -16.38
N GLY A 250 -8.83 -15.79 -17.53
CA GLY A 250 -9.17 -14.88 -18.63
C GLY A 250 -9.20 -13.42 -18.15
N PRO A 251 -10.36 -12.74 -18.28
CA PRO A 251 -10.50 -11.35 -17.83
C PRO A 251 -10.71 -11.21 -16.32
N TRP A 252 -11.03 -12.29 -15.61
CA TRP A 252 -11.33 -12.25 -14.19
C TRP A 252 -10.09 -12.30 -13.33
N GLY A 253 -10.06 -11.47 -12.28
CA GLY A 253 -9.06 -11.48 -11.21
C GLY A 253 -9.74 -11.55 -9.85
N VAL A 254 -9.20 -12.37 -8.95
CA VAL A 254 -9.64 -12.50 -7.55
C VAL A 254 -8.44 -12.38 -6.63
N GLN A 255 -8.56 -11.57 -5.58
CA GLN A 255 -7.55 -11.48 -4.53
C GLN A 255 -8.25 -11.61 -3.17
N LEU A 256 -7.74 -12.50 -2.33
CA LEU A 256 -8.27 -12.72 -0.98
C LEU A 256 -7.12 -12.71 0.00
N GLN A 257 -7.34 -12.08 1.17
CA GLN A 257 -6.37 -12.12 2.25
C GLN A 257 -7.08 -12.11 3.60
N ALA A 258 -6.56 -12.91 4.52
CA ALA A 258 -6.83 -12.80 5.94
C ALA A 258 -5.51 -12.60 6.68
N ALA A 259 -5.47 -11.61 7.56
CA ALA A 259 -4.29 -11.33 8.37
C ALA A 259 -4.69 -11.04 9.82
N ARG A 260 -3.82 -11.38 10.75
CA ARG A 260 -3.92 -11.01 12.16
C ARG A 260 -2.72 -10.17 12.55
N GLN A 261 -2.98 -9.03 13.20
CA GLN A 261 -1.96 -8.15 13.77
C GLN A 261 -2.12 -8.08 15.28
N GLN A 262 -1.00 -8.12 16.00
CA GLN A 262 -0.93 -7.91 17.43
C GLN A 262 0.28 -7.04 17.76
N MET A 263 0.02 -5.94 18.45
CA MET A 263 1.01 -5.01 18.98
C MET A 263 0.90 -5.00 20.51
N SER A 264 2.03 -4.95 21.19
CA SER A 264 2.16 -4.78 22.64
C SER A 264 3.10 -3.61 22.88
N PRO A 265 2.62 -2.37 22.85
CA PRO A 265 3.46 -1.17 22.73
C PRO A 265 4.15 -0.78 24.04
N ARG A 266 3.75 -1.35 25.19
CA ARG A 266 4.25 -0.98 26.53
C ARG A 266 3.95 0.48 26.88
N ASN A 267 2.77 0.94 26.53
CA ASN A 267 2.33 2.30 26.84
C ASN A 267 2.22 2.52 28.38
N PRO A 268 2.31 3.76 28.87
CA PRO A 268 2.16 4.07 30.29
C PRO A 268 0.80 3.67 30.88
N GLY A 269 -0.24 3.60 30.05
CA GLY A 269 -1.59 3.24 30.47
C GLY A 269 -2.08 1.95 29.82
N SER A 270 -2.90 2.06 28.78
CA SER A 270 -3.47 0.92 28.04
C SER A 270 -2.65 0.55 26.82
N ASP A 271 -2.47 -0.73 26.60
CA ASP A 271 -1.86 -1.31 25.39
C ASP A 271 -2.88 -1.56 24.25
N GLU A 272 -4.11 -1.07 24.37
CA GLU A 272 -5.17 -1.33 23.37
C GLU A 272 -5.02 -0.53 22.08
N VAL A 273 -4.24 0.55 22.14
CA VAL A 273 -4.08 1.50 21.03
C VAL A 273 -2.60 1.78 20.76
N VAL A 274 -2.25 1.91 19.49
CA VAL A 274 -0.93 2.35 19.01
C VAL A 274 -1.12 3.49 18.02
N THR A 275 -0.35 4.56 18.18
CA THR A 275 -0.34 5.66 17.22
C THR A 275 0.46 5.27 15.98
N LEU A 276 -0.13 5.44 14.81
CA LEU A 276 0.52 5.34 13.52
C LEU A 276 0.51 6.71 12.85
N GLY A 277 1.46 6.92 11.97
CA GLY A 277 1.55 8.14 11.17
C GLY A 277 1.94 7.84 9.73
N GLY A 278 1.43 8.69 8.83
CA GLY A 278 1.76 8.68 7.41
C GLY A 278 1.34 10.00 6.78
N TYR A 279 1.99 10.41 5.72
CA TYR A 279 1.75 11.69 5.05
C TYR A 279 1.90 12.88 6.01
N ASP A 280 0.81 13.62 6.29
CA ASP A 280 0.83 14.81 7.17
C ASP A 280 0.24 14.56 8.55
N GLY A 281 -0.20 13.35 8.86
CA GLY A 281 -1.01 13.12 10.05
C GLY A 281 -0.68 11.85 10.83
N THR A 282 -1.12 11.85 12.08
CA THR A 282 -1.09 10.71 12.98
C THR A 282 -2.51 10.31 13.35
N PHE A 283 -2.72 9.03 13.60
CA PHE A 283 -4.01 8.45 14.01
C PHE A 283 -3.80 7.21 14.88
N ASN A 284 -4.78 6.91 15.71
CA ASN A 284 -4.75 5.74 16.58
C ASN A 284 -5.30 4.50 15.87
N VAL A 285 -4.65 3.37 16.08
CA VAL A 285 -5.02 2.06 15.56
C VAL A 285 -5.15 1.08 16.71
N ALA A 286 -6.17 0.24 16.71
CA ALA A 286 -6.30 -0.84 17.67
C ALA A 286 -5.06 -1.75 17.60
N SER A 287 -4.47 -2.01 18.76
CA SER A 287 -3.23 -2.80 18.85
C SER A 287 -3.40 -4.25 18.40
N ARG A 288 -4.64 -4.77 18.39
CA ARG A 288 -4.95 -6.15 18.00
C ARG A 288 -6.19 -6.20 17.13
N GLY A 289 -6.12 -6.99 16.07
CA GLY A 289 -7.27 -7.20 15.20
C GLY A 289 -6.97 -8.13 14.03
N ASN A 290 -8.02 -8.47 13.31
CA ASN A 290 -7.98 -9.27 12.09
C ASN A 290 -8.34 -8.39 10.90
N LEU A 291 -7.53 -8.45 9.87
CA LEU A 291 -7.80 -7.82 8.57
C LEU A 291 -8.31 -8.86 7.60
N TYR A 292 -9.41 -8.55 6.95
CA TYR A 292 -9.96 -9.33 5.84
C TYR A 292 -10.00 -8.47 4.59
N VAL A 293 -9.59 -9.02 3.45
CA VAL A 293 -9.64 -8.36 2.15
C VAL A 293 -10.21 -9.32 1.12
N ALA A 294 -11.14 -8.85 0.31
CA ALA A 294 -11.68 -9.55 -0.85
C ALA A 294 -11.76 -8.57 -2.03
N ASP A 295 -11.16 -8.93 -3.15
CA ASP A 295 -11.12 -8.14 -4.37
C ASP A 295 -11.55 -8.99 -5.56
N LEU A 296 -12.41 -8.43 -6.39
CA LEU A 296 -12.83 -9.00 -7.65
C LEU A 296 -12.60 -7.97 -8.75
N SER A 297 -11.94 -8.36 -9.82
CA SER A 297 -11.70 -7.49 -10.97
C SER A 297 -12.06 -8.15 -12.29
N TYR A 298 -12.38 -7.33 -13.29
CA TYR A 298 -12.69 -7.75 -14.64
C TYR A 298 -12.02 -6.83 -15.66
N ASP A 299 -11.15 -7.39 -16.48
CA ASP A 299 -10.51 -6.69 -17.59
C ASP A 299 -11.44 -6.70 -18.80
N VAL A 300 -12.07 -5.56 -19.13
CA VAL A 300 -13.08 -5.47 -20.19
C VAL A 300 -12.48 -5.73 -21.59
N GLY A 301 -11.17 -5.42 -21.76
CA GLY A 301 -10.50 -5.56 -23.04
C GLY A 301 -10.94 -4.49 -24.06
N GLY A 302 -10.45 -4.62 -25.27
CA GLY A 302 -10.85 -3.74 -26.40
C GLY A 302 -10.33 -2.31 -26.30
N LYS A 303 -10.72 -1.54 -27.32
CA LYS A 303 -10.51 -0.10 -27.41
C LYS A 303 -11.84 0.57 -27.75
N TYR A 304 -12.09 1.73 -27.18
CA TYR A 304 -13.35 2.45 -27.26
C TYR A 304 -13.13 3.90 -27.67
N LEU A 305 -14.19 4.60 -28.07
CA LEU A 305 -14.18 6.02 -28.41
C LEU A 305 -13.05 6.35 -29.40
N TRP A 306 -13.09 5.73 -30.60
CA TRP A 306 -12.09 5.89 -31.66
C TRP A 306 -10.66 5.58 -31.20
N ASP A 307 -10.51 4.48 -30.47
CA ASP A 307 -9.23 4.01 -29.91
C ASP A 307 -8.60 4.91 -28.81
N GLN A 308 -9.32 5.93 -28.36
CA GLN A 308 -8.81 6.84 -27.33
C GLN A 308 -8.87 6.23 -25.92
N VAL A 309 -9.83 5.33 -25.66
CA VAL A 309 -10.00 4.66 -24.37
C VAL A 309 -9.57 3.20 -24.47
N SER A 310 -8.71 2.77 -23.55
CA SER A 310 -8.19 1.40 -23.51
C SER A 310 -7.89 0.96 -22.07
N GLY A 311 -7.64 -0.36 -21.89
CA GLY A 311 -7.26 -0.91 -20.60
C GLY A 311 -8.34 -0.75 -19.52
N VAL A 312 -9.61 -0.81 -19.92
CA VAL A 312 -10.74 -0.67 -18.98
C VAL A 312 -10.77 -1.87 -18.05
N LYS A 313 -10.65 -1.60 -16.76
CA LYS A 313 -10.79 -2.57 -15.67
C LYS A 313 -11.92 -2.12 -14.76
N LEU A 314 -12.82 -3.04 -14.44
CA LEU A 314 -13.85 -2.88 -13.40
C LEU A 314 -13.39 -3.64 -12.17
N TYR A 315 -13.67 -3.13 -10.97
CA TYR A 315 -13.32 -3.83 -9.74
C TYR A 315 -14.26 -3.50 -8.58
N ALA A 316 -14.34 -4.46 -7.67
CA ALA A 316 -15.02 -4.31 -6.39
C ALA A 316 -14.10 -4.86 -5.30
N ASN A 317 -13.85 -4.08 -4.27
CA ASN A 317 -13.02 -4.45 -3.13
C ASN A 317 -13.80 -4.28 -1.83
N TYR A 318 -13.63 -5.21 -0.92
CA TYR A 318 -14.06 -5.11 0.46
C TYR A 318 -12.87 -5.35 1.37
N SER A 319 -12.71 -4.49 2.37
CA SER A 319 -11.77 -4.72 3.46
C SER A 319 -12.40 -4.42 4.81
N ALA A 320 -12.05 -5.20 5.83
CA ALA A 320 -12.52 -5.03 7.19
C ALA A 320 -11.38 -5.24 8.19
N PHE A 321 -11.29 -4.35 9.17
CA PHE A 321 -10.41 -4.50 10.33
C PHE A 321 -11.26 -4.74 11.56
N ASP A 322 -11.35 -6.01 11.95
CA ASP A 322 -12.08 -6.49 13.12
C ASP A 322 -11.16 -6.46 14.35
N LYS A 323 -11.49 -5.58 15.28
CA LYS A 323 -10.63 -5.23 16.41
C LYS A 323 -10.93 -6.15 17.60
N SER A 324 -9.89 -6.55 18.32
CA SER A 324 -10.03 -7.57 19.38
C SER A 324 -10.55 -7.01 20.71
N ALA A 325 -10.55 -5.71 20.94
CA ALA A 325 -11.14 -5.11 22.14
C ALA A 325 -12.67 -5.08 22.00
N ASP A 326 -13.40 -5.57 22.98
CA ASP A 326 -14.86 -5.76 22.93
C ASP A 326 -15.63 -4.45 22.70
N GLU A 327 -15.11 -3.34 23.18
CA GLU A 327 -15.72 -2.00 23.03
C GLU A 327 -15.41 -1.36 21.67
N PHE A 328 -14.44 -1.87 20.92
CA PHE A 328 -14.00 -1.27 19.66
C PHE A 328 -14.87 -1.73 18.49
N LYS A 329 -15.24 -0.79 17.66
CA LYS A 329 -16.12 -1.03 16.52
C LYS A 329 -15.29 -1.37 15.27
N THR A 330 -15.69 -2.43 14.57
CA THR A 330 -15.07 -2.86 13.31
C THR A 330 -15.02 -1.73 12.31
N SER A 331 -13.86 -1.53 11.67
CA SER A 331 -13.70 -0.64 10.52
C SER A 331 -13.94 -1.40 9.24
N GLN A 332 -14.65 -0.80 8.27
CA GLN A 332 -15.00 -1.44 7.02
C GLN A 332 -14.85 -0.45 5.85
N ARG A 333 -14.39 -0.95 4.71
CA ARG A 333 -14.25 -0.18 3.47
C ARG A 333 -14.72 -1.03 2.30
N VAL A 334 -15.62 -0.48 1.48
CA VAL A 334 -16.01 -1.01 0.17
C VAL A 334 -15.55 -0.01 -0.89
N ILE A 335 -14.98 -0.48 -1.96
CA ILE A 335 -14.59 0.32 -3.11
C ILE A 335 -15.17 -0.33 -4.37
N LEU A 336 -16.01 0.41 -5.08
CA LEU A 336 -16.48 0.03 -6.40
C LEU A 336 -15.84 0.98 -7.41
N GLY A 337 -15.07 0.43 -8.35
CA GLY A 337 -14.25 1.30 -9.18
C GLY A 337 -14.04 0.83 -10.60
N THR A 338 -13.54 1.74 -11.40
CA THR A 338 -13.04 1.50 -12.73
C THR A 338 -11.73 2.26 -12.95
N SER A 339 -10.82 1.65 -13.69
CA SER A 339 -9.64 2.33 -14.20
C SER A 339 -9.52 2.13 -15.70
N PHE A 340 -8.98 3.12 -16.40
CA PHE A 340 -8.78 3.10 -17.85
C PHE A 340 -7.76 4.15 -18.27
N SER A 341 -7.25 4.01 -19.49
CA SER A 341 -6.40 5.02 -20.11
C SER A 341 -7.20 5.80 -21.15
N VAL A 342 -7.03 7.12 -21.16
CA VAL A 342 -7.54 8.02 -22.22
C VAL A 342 -6.33 8.67 -22.86
N SER A 343 -5.95 8.23 -24.05
CA SER A 343 -4.71 8.66 -24.71
C SER A 343 -3.49 8.42 -23.78
N LYS A 344 -2.84 9.49 -23.31
CA LYS A 344 -1.69 9.44 -22.40
C LYS A 344 -2.06 9.59 -20.92
N LEU A 345 -3.33 9.77 -20.62
CA LEU A 345 -3.81 9.89 -19.24
C LEU A 345 -4.31 8.53 -18.75
N TRP A 346 -3.97 8.21 -17.52
CA TRP A 346 -4.58 7.13 -16.78
C TRP A 346 -5.59 7.69 -15.78
N VAL A 347 -6.75 7.07 -15.68
CA VAL A 347 -7.87 7.52 -14.84
C VAL A 347 -8.32 6.37 -13.95
N ALA A 348 -8.50 6.64 -12.67
CA ALA A 348 -9.25 5.79 -11.75
C ALA A 348 -10.43 6.59 -11.20
N THR A 349 -11.61 5.97 -11.23
CA THR A 349 -12.81 6.53 -10.60
C THR A 349 -13.36 5.50 -9.65
N GLU A 350 -13.55 5.88 -8.38
CA GLU A 350 -13.91 4.98 -7.30
C GLU A 350 -15.03 5.55 -6.44
N TRP A 351 -16.05 4.76 -6.21
CA TRP A 351 -17.04 5.01 -5.17
C TRP A 351 -16.55 4.35 -3.89
N LEU A 352 -16.17 5.19 -2.93
CA LEU A 352 -15.64 4.81 -1.64
C LEU A 352 -16.78 4.79 -0.63
N ILE A 353 -16.95 3.68 0.08
CA ILE A 353 -17.99 3.50 1.09
C ILE A 353 -17.30 3.00 2.35
N GLY A 354 -17.34 3.75 3.43
CA GLY A 354 -16.63 3.49 4.67
C GLY A 354 -17.52 3.45 5.90
N LYS A 355 -17.12 2.65 6.87
CA LYS A 355 -17.70 2.63 8.21
C LYS A 355 -16.58 2.56 9.22
N ASN A 356 -16.53 3.51 10.16
CA ASN A 356 -15.40 3.70 11.06
C ASN A 356 -14.06 3.75 10.27
N ASP A 357 -14.04 4.46 9.15
CA ASP A 357 -12.89 4.63 8.27
C ASP A 357 -12.30 6.04 8.48
N PRO A 358 -10.97 6.19 8.63
CA PRO A 358 -10.38 7.49 8.91
C PRO A 358 -10.46 8.47 7.73
N TYR A 359 -10.61 7.97 6.51
CA TYR A 359 -10.56 8.80 5.29
C TYR A 359 -11.91 8.94 4.59
N ILE A 360 -12.84 8.00 4.82
CA ILE A 360 -14.14 7.97 4.16
C ILE A 360 -15.20 8.28 5.20
N GLY A 361 -15.92 9.38 4.98
CA GLY A 361 -16.91 9.82 5.92
C GLY A 361 -16.40 10.83 6.93
N GLY A 362 -17.16 11.11 7.94
CA GLY A 362 -16.93 12.18 8.89
C GLY A 362 -16.74 11.74 10.33
N SER A 363 -16.55 10.42 10.58
CA SER A 363 -16.68 9.93 11.95
C SER A 363 -15.52 10.36 12.85
N SER A 364 -14.29 10.03 12.51
CA SER A 364 -13.09 10.47 13.21
C SER A 364 -11.83 10.02 12.50
N TYR A 365 -11.01 10.96 12.05
CA TYR A 365 -9.69 10.63 11.52
C TYR A 365 -8.81 9.95 12.58
N ALA A 366 -8.81 10.49 13.78
CA ALA A 366 -7.89 10.06 14.84
C ALA A 366 -8.27 8.72 15.49
N GLN A 367 -9.57 8.35 15.58
CA GLN A 367 -10.05 7.24 16.39
C GLN A 367 -10.75 6.12 15.60
N SER A 368 -11.05 6.31 14.34
CA SER A 368 -11.82 5.34 13.56
C SER A 368 -11.17 3.95 13.53
N LEU A 369 -9.84 3.86 13.48
CA LEU A 369 -9.11 2.59 13.50
C LEU A 369 -8.80 2.07 14.93
N ALA A 370 -9.09 2.85 15.97
CA ALA A 370 -9.05 2.46 17.38
C ALA A 370 -10.47 2.13 17.88
N ALA A 371 -11.00 2.91 18.82
CA ALA A 371 -12.34 2.68 19.38
C ALA A 371 -13.47 2.68 18.34
N GLY A 372 -13.28 3.37 17.23
CA GLY A 372 -14.27 3.58 16.18
C GLY A 372 -14.77 5.01 16.14
N GLY A 373 -15.71 5.29 15.25
CA GLY A 373 -16.33 6.58 15.08
C GLY A 373 -17.86 6.51 15.24
N SER A 374 -18.59 7.17 14.35
CA SER A 374 -20.08 7.22 14.34
C SER A 374 -20.73 5.84 14.17
N ASN A 375 -19.99 4.87 13.65
CA ASN A 375 -20.49 3.54 13.27
C ASN A 375 -21.59 3.58 12.19
N GLN A 376 -21.63 4.65 11.41
CA GLN A 376 -22.49 4.80 10.26
C GLN A 376 -21.73 4.52 8.96
N TRP A 377 -22.46 4.09 7.93
CA TRP A 377 -21.93 4.00 6.58
C TRP A 377 -21.95 5.39 5.95
N GLU A 378 -20.80 5.79 5.42
CA GLU A 378 -20.61 7.06 4.74
C GLU A 378 -19.94 6.80 3.40
N ASN A 379 -20.07 7.72 2.44
CA ASN A 379 -19.57 7.50 1.11
C ASN A 379 -19.05 8.78 0.45
N GLN A 380 -18.15 8.61 -0.49
CA GLN A 380 -17.68 9.69 -1.36
C GLN A 380 -17.30 9.15 -2.73
N LEU A 381 -17.37 9.98 -3.75
CA LEU A 381 -16.81 9.70 -5.06
C LEU A 381 -15.39 10.27 -5.14
N TYR A 382 -14.48 9.45 -5.63
CA TYR A 382 -13.08 9.80 -5.81
C TYR A 382 -12.65 9.56 -7.25
N MET A 383 -11.89 10.50 -7.82
CA MET A 383 -11.27 10.32 -9.14
C MET A 383 -9.81 10.75 -9.08
N ASN A 384 -8.94 9.97 -9.68
CA ASN A 384 -7.53 10.32 -9.89
C ASN A 384 -7.22 10.29 -11.39
N ILE A 385 -6.57 11.33 -11.88
CA ILE A 385 -6.16 11.48 -13.27
C ILE A 385 -4.67 11.70 -13.29
N GLY A 386 -3.92 10.78 -13.88
CA GLY A 386 -2.46 10.80 -13.91
C GLY A 386 -1.90 10.88 -15.34
N TYR A 387 -0.95 11.79 -15.54
CA TYR A 387 -0.04 11.77 -16.68
C TYR A 387 1.29 11.18 -16.21
N TYR A 388 1.69 10.08 -16.83
CA TYR A 388 2.95 9.38 -16.50
C TYR A 388 3.93 9.57 -17.66
N PHE A 389 5.22 9.76 -17.33
CA PHE A 389 6.28 9.98 -18.30
C PHE A 389 7.60 9.33 -17.88
#